data_da44a424c5688d717ec009f812398fbd
#
_entry.id   da44a424c5688d717ec009f812398fbd
#
_cell.length_a   1.000
_cell.length_b   1.000
_cell.length_c   1.000
_cell.angle_alpha   90.00
_cell.angle_beta   90.00
_cell.angle_gamma   90.00
#
_symmetry.space_group_name_H-M   'P 1'
#
loop_
_entity.id
_entity.type
_entity.pdbx_description
1 polymer ?
#
loop_
_entity_poly.entity_id
_entity_poly.type
_entity_poly.pdbx_seq_one_letter_code
_entity_poly.pdbx_strand_id
1 'polypeptide(L)'
;MRSSKRAALLLTVGVLGIAGSLFAAGPVPKSEPNFYAPTGYFASLAQELRVAAKNGSTVSIVQLGDSHIQAGHTTAPLRASLQASFGDAGRGWIGWYALYGSNSPRDYRVTSSGFGWQRELILKPEGTRPMGLGGYVLSTRPSSRFTIGVTSSDHPFRQMHLVRTASSLPLTAFPLAELRTGRFSTGAYVVDTLSWRSPYTSVTLTGAEENDADEAVYAGCVLLSGKGGVLVHDIGINGAAYRHYALADYVEQLSLLEPQLLILSMGTNDCYSTHFQIADFTDSLEQMLMLVKEILPKTKILLTTPPPSFFRQASTHYVVTGRRRKHRKKVTTMTYRFNENAARVSEEIMRRAEQHGIAAFDLFSAMGGQSGINSWIADGLMAGDRVHYSR
;
A
#
# COMPACT_ATOMS: atom_id res chain seq x y z
N MET A 1 17.45 -9.78 5.48
CA MET A 1 17.39 -8.74 6.53
C MET A 1 18.13 -7.41 6.22
N ARG A 2 19.21 -7.38 5.45
CA ARG A 2 19.94 -6.11 5.13
C ARG A 2 19.28 -5.29 4.01
N SER A 3 18.57 -5.90 3.08
CA SER A 3 18.04 -5.29 1.85
C SER A 3 16.76 -4.47 2.08
N SER A 4 15.80 -5.03 2.77
CA SER A 4 14.58 -4.31 3.14
C SER A 4 14.89 -3.09 4.03
N LYS A 5 15.96 -3.17 4.84
CA LYS A 5 16.41 -2.06 5.69
C LYS A 5 17.00 -0.89 4.89
N ARG A 6 17.67 -1.10 3.75
CA ARG A 6 18.22 0.01 2.93
C ARG A 6 17.15 0.71 2.09
N ALA A 7 16.26 -0.03 1.43
CA ALA A 7 15.14 0.58 0.71
C ALA A 7 14.17 1.28 1.67
N ALA A 8 13.91 0.66 2.81
CA ALA A 8 13.17 1.26 3.91
C ALA A 8 13.90 2.46 4.51
N LEU A 9 15.22 2.40 4.67
CA LEU A 9 16.03 3.52 5.18
C LEU A 9 15.99 4.72 4.21
N LEU A 10 16.02 4.51 2.91
CA LEU A 10 15.92 5.57 1.92
C LEU A 10 14.53 6.20 1.90
N LEU A 11 13.45 5.41 1.94
CA LEU A 11 12.08 5.92 2.12
C LEU A 11 11.88 6.55 3.50
N THR A 12 12.47 5.96 4.54
CA THR A 12 12.47 6.52 5.90
C THR A 12 13.32 7.78 5.96
N VAL A 13 14.41 7.90 5.23
CA VAL A 13 15.22 9.14 5.13
C VAL A 13 14.47 10.19 4.32
N GLY A 14 13.78 9.85 3.24
CA GLY A 14 12.88 10.77 2.52
C GLY A 14 11.73 11.25 3.42
N VAL A 15 11.14 10.37 4.20
CA VAL A 15 10.06 10.69 5.15
C VAL A 15 10.62 11.17 6.51
N LEU A 16 11.86 10.82 6.91
CA LEU A 16 12.58 11.42 8.04
C LEU A 16 13.20 12.78 7.66
N GLY A 17 13.43 13.07 6.38
CA GLY A 17 13.57 14.44 5.89
C GLY A 17 12.32 15.26 6.22
N ILE A 18 11.14 14.65 6.04
CA ILE A 18 9.86 15.18 6.57
C ILE A 18 9.97 15.25 8.12
N ALA A 19 10.36 14.19 8.83
CA ALA A 19 10.48 14.22 10.29
C ALA A 19 11.60 15.17 10.76
N GLY A 20 12.72 15.25 10.09
CA GLY A 20 13.78 16.25 10.37
C GLY A 20 13.28 17.68 10.19
N SER A 21 12.48 17.94 9.14
CA SER A 21 11.78 19.22 8.96
C SER A 21 10.62 19.41 9.95
N LEU A 22 10.06 18.32 10.49
CA LEU A 22 9.02 18.34 11.53
C LEU A 22 9.58 18.66 12.92
N PHE A 23 10.86 18.32 13.20
CA PHE A 23 11.53 18.65 14.47
C PHE A 23 12.24 20.00 14.43
N ALA A 24 12.67 20.48 13.28
CA ALA A 24 13.22 21.80 13.13
C ALA A 24 12.10 22.84 13.04
N ALA A 25 12.03 23.76 13.97
CA ALA A 25 11.17 24.95 13.91
C ALA A 25 11.64 25.94 12.82
N GLY A 26 12.39 25.48 11.81
CA GLY A 26 13.00 26.23 10.74
C GLY A 26 12.61 25.71 9.35
N PRO A 27 12.94 26.43 8.27
CA PRO A 27 12.69 25.96 6.91
C PRO A 27 13.39 24.63 6.69
N VAL A 28 12.73 23.72 5.93
CA VAL A 28 13.34 22.48 5.44
C VAL A 28 14.70 22.82 4.84
N PRO A 29 15.80 22.14 5.23
CA PRO A 29 17.10 22.38 4.61
C PRO A 29 16.92 22.31 3.08
N LYS A 30 17.39 23.31 2.36
CA LYS A 30 17.28 23.44 0.90
C LYS A 30 17.99 22.30 0.12
N SER A 31 18.50 21.27 0.79
CA SER A 31 19.40 20.27 0.22
C SER A 31 19.30 18.87 0.82
N GLU A 32 18.07 18.34 1.07
CA GLU A 32 17.97 16.88 1.07
C GLU A 32 18.00 16.46 -0.41
N PRO A 33 19.10 15.85 -0.90
CA PRO A 33 19.12 15.37 -2.27
C PRO A 33 17.95 14.41 -2.46
N ASN A 34 17.26 14.51 -3.58
CA ASN A 34 16.13 13.67 -3.95
C ASN A 34 14.78 13.96 -3.25
N PHE A 35 14.65 15.05 -2.51
CA PHE A 35 13.37 15.44 -1.91
C PHE A 35 12.98 16.86 -2.31
N TYR A 36 11.75 17.02 -2.82
CA TYR A 36 11.13 18.29 -3.10
C TYR A 36 9.89 18.50 -2.24
N ALA A 37 9.75 19.66 -1.64
CA ALA A 37 8.52 20.11 -1.02
C ALA A 37 8.46 21.65 -1.00
N PRO A 38 7.30 22.27 -1.26
CA PRO A 38 7.14 23.71 -1.05
C PRO A 38 7.42 24.09 0.40
N THR A 39 7.93 25.29 0.62
CA THR A 39 8.20 25.80 1.97
C THR A 39 6.94 25.76 2.83
N GLY A 40 7.02 25.15 4.00
CA GLY A 40 5.90 25.03 4.94
C GLY A 40 4.83 24.02 4.53
N TYR A 41 5.03 23.23 3.46
CA TYR A 41 4.03 22.29 2.96
C TYR A 41 3.50 21.33 4.04
N PHE A 42 4.36 20.84 4.91
CA PHE A 42 4.01 19.90 5.98
C PHE A 42 3.80 20.55 7.36
N ALA A 43 3.76 21.88 7.47
CA ALA A 43 3.70 22.55 8.77
C ALA A 43 2.46 22.15 9.61
N SER A 44 1.28 22.08 8.99
CA SER A 44 0.05 21.62 9.66
C SER A 44 0.14 20.18 10.11
N LEU A 45 0.56 19.27 9.21
CA LEU A 45 0.75 17.85 9.52
C LEU A 45 1.75 17.64 10.66
N ALA A 46 2.84 18.43 10.66
CA ALA A 46 3.81 18.41 11.73
C ALA A 46 3.21 18.76 13.10
N GLN A 47 2.35 19.77 13.11
CA GLN A 47 1.68 20.20 14.33
C GLN A 47 0.71 19.12 14.82
N GLU A 48 -0.08 18.52 13.93
CA GLU A 48 -1.01 17.43 14.23
C GLU A 48 -0.27 16.22 14.82
N LEU A 49 0.84 15.80 14.19
CA LEU A 49 1.68 14.69 14.67
C LEU A 49 2.23 14.93 16.11
N ARG A 50 2.71 16.15 16.39
CA ARG A 50 3.27 16.48 17.72
C ARG A 50 2.27 16.39 18.86
N VAL A 51 0.99 16.58 18.58
CA VAL A 51 -0.04 16.60 19.61
C VAL A 51 -0.87 15.32 19.67
N ALA A 52 -0.85 14.51 18.62
CA ALA A 52 -1.72 13.35 18.46
C ALA A 52 -1.70 12.38 19.64
N ALA A 53 -0.51 11.94 20.08
CA ALA A 53 -0.39 11.03 21.21
C ALA A 53 -0.84 11.65 22.54
N LYS A 54 -0.72 12.98 22.69
CA LYS A 54 -1.03 13.69 23.94
C LYS A 54 -2.52 13.97 24.11
N ASN A 55 -3.20 14.30 23.01
CA ASN A 55 -4.63 14.67 23.04
C ASN A 55 -5.55 13.50 22.65
N GLY A 56 -4.98 12.31 22.41
CA GLY A 56 -5.76 11.12 22.01
C GLY A 56 -6.27 11.13 20.57
N SER A 57 -5.85 12.10 19.74
CA SER A 57 -6.22 12.14 18.31
C SER A 57 -5.37 11.19 17.49
N THR A 58 -5.84 10.86 16.29
CA THR A 58 -5.14 10.01 15.35
C THR A 58 -4.78 10.82 14.10
N VAL A 59 -3.53 10.70 13.65
CA VAL A 59 -3.08 11.19 12.35
C VAL A 59 -2.98 9.99 11.41
N SER A 60 -3.82 9.98 10.37
CA SER A 60 -3.89 8.92 9.38
C SER A 60 -2.99 9.23 8.19
N ILE A 61 -2.13 8.29 7.85
CA ILE A 61 -1.24 8.33 6.70
C ILE A 61 -1.52 7.11 5.82
N VAL A 62 -1.85 7.33 4.57
CA VAL A 62 -2.11 6.26 3.60
C VAL A 62 -0.96 6.21 2.61
N GLN A 63 -0.30 5.06 2.49
CA GLN A 63 0.61 4.76 1.39
C GLN A 63 -0.09 3.84 0.40
N LEU A 64 -0.38 4.39 -0.78
CA LEU A 64 -1.04 3.70 -1.89
C LEU A 64 0.00 3.32 -2.94
N GLY A 65 -0.04 2.07 -3.42
CA GLY A 65 0.93 1.64 -4.40
C GLY A 65 0.66 0.30 -5.06
N ASP A 66 1.74 -0.27 -5.54
CA ASP A 66 1.76 -1.54 -6.27
C ASP A 66 2.28 -2.71 -5.41
N SER A 67 2.97 -3.68 -6.03
CA SER A 67 3.56 -4.84 -5.36
C SER A 67 4.62 -4.47 -4.31
N HIS A 68 5.30 -3.34 -4.44
CA HIS A 68 6.28 -2.88 -3.45
C HIS A 68 5.60 -2.49 -2.13
N ILE A 69 4.37 -1.97 -2.21
CA ILE A 69 3.56 -1.59 -1.05
C ILE A 69 2.76 -2.79 -0.52
N GLN A 70 2.17 -3.61 -1.40
CA GLN A 70 1.44 -4.82 -0.98
C GLN A 70 2.29 -5.74 -0.10
N ALA A 71 3.58 -5.83 -0.35
CA ALA A 71 4.50 -6.64 0.45
C ALA A 71 4.79 -6.07 1.85
N GLY A 72 4.46 -4.80 2.11
CA GLY A 72 4.67 -4.11 3.38
C GLY A 72 6.14 -3.80 3.72
N HIS A 73 7.08 -4.09 2.82
CA HIS A 73 8.52 -3.99 3.14
C HIS A 73 9.00 -2.56 3.33
N THR A 74 8.40 -1.61 2.64
CA THR A 74 8.72 -0.18 2.72
C THR A 74 7.90 0.53 3.78
N THR A 75 6.62 0.17 3.92
CA THR A 75 5.69 0.83 4.84
C THR A 75 5.91 0.42 6.30
N ALA A 76 6.31 -0.83 6.57
CA ALA A 76 6.49 -1.28 7.95
C ALA A 76 7.56 -0.50 8.73
N PRO A 77 8.77 -0.23 8.18
CA PRO A 77 9.75 0.65 8.85
C PRO A 77 9.31 2.10 8.97
N LEU A 78 8.58 2.62 7.97
CA LEU A 78 7.98 3.95 8.02
C LEU A 78 6.99 4.05 9.19
N ARG A 79 6.08 3.08 9.31
CA ARG A 79 5.13 2.97 10.42
C ARG A 79 5.84 2.93 11.75
N ALA A 80 6.82 2.03 11.91
CA ALA A 80 7.57 1.87 13.15
C ALA A 80 8.26 3.17 13.58
N SER A 81 8.89 3.89 12.65
CA SER A 81 9.58 5.16 12.93
C SER A 81 8.61 6.27 13.37
N LEU A 82 7.51 6.43 12.64
CA LEU A 82 6.51 7.45 12.95
C LEU A 82 5.80 7.15 14.29
N GLN A 83 5.44 5.90 14.53
CA GLN A 83 4.77 5.49 15.77
C GLN A 83 5.69 5.61 16.99
N ALA A 84 6.98 5.29 16.86
CA ALA A 84 7.96 5.51 17.92
C ALA A 84 8.11 7.00 18.30
N SER A 85 7.94 7.90 17.31
CA SER A 85 8.12 9.35 17.52
C SER A 85 6.84 10.05 17.97
N PHE A 86 5.67 9.60 17.51
CA PHE A 86 4.41 10.34 17.64
C PHE A 86 3.26 9.55 18.27
N GLY A 87 3.53 8.33 18.75
CA GLY A 87 2.54 7.44 19.37
C GLY A 87 1.94 6.44 18.39
N ASP A 88 1.54 5.28 18.91
CA ASP A 88 1.02 4.14 18.15
C ASP A 88 -0.51 4.09 18.24
N ALA A 89 -1.19 4.53 17.17
CA ALA A 89 -2.65 4.45 17.06
C ALA A 89 -3.16 3.09 16.56
N GLY A 90 -2.27 2.17 16.18
CA GLY A 90 -2.60 0.82 15.73
C GLY A 90 -1.88 0.39 14.46
N ARG A 91 -2.19 -0.83 14.00
CA ARG A 91 -1.56 -1.38 12.79
C ARG A 91 -2.04 -0.66 11.52
N GLY A 92 -3.25 -0.13 11.50
CA GLY A 92 -3.85 0.43 10.29
C GLY A 92 -4.53 -0.62 9.41
N TRP A 93 -4.53 -0.40 8.12
CA TRP A 93 -5.20 -1.26 7.13
C TRP A 93 -4.66 -2.69 7.14
N ILE A 94 -5.57 -3.64 7.09
CA ILE A 94 -5.32 -5.08 6.93
C ILE A 94 -5.90 -5.53 5.61
N GLY A 95 -5.02 -5.77 4.64
CA GLY A 95 -5.41 -6.35 3.35
C GLY A 95 -5.65 -7.85 3.48
N TRP A 96 -6.76 -8.34 2.95
CA TRP A 96 -7.11 -9.77 3.02
C TRP A 96 -6.54 -10.57 1.86
N TYR A 97 -5.33 -10.23 1.44
CA TYR A 97 -4.63 -10.78 0.29
C TYR A 97 -4.49 -12.30 0.32
N ALA A 98 -4.28 -12.88 1.53
CA ALA A 98 -4.15 -14.32 1.70
C ALA A 98 -5.42 -15.10 1.32
N LEU A 99 -6.61 -14.50 1.50
CA LEU A 99 -7.89 -15.16 1.19
C LEU A 99 -8.09 -15.41 -0.31
N TYR A 100 -7.35 -14.70 -1.16
CA TYR A 100 -7.37 -14.93 -2.59
C TYR A 100 -6.01 -15.37 -3.17
N GLY A 101 -5.10 -15.86 -2.30
CA GLY A 101 -3.84 -16.47 -2.73
C GLY A 101 -2.75 -15.47 -3.14
N SER A 102 -2.83 -14.20 -2.70
CA SER A 102 -1.78 -13.21 -2.92
C SER A 102 -0.87 -13.07 -1.71
N ASN A 103 0.33 -12.48 -1.90
CA ASN A 103 1.25 -12.22 -0.81
C ASN A 103 0.73 -11.11 0.11
N SER A 104 0.98 -11.27 1.41
CA SER A 104 0.61 -10.31 2.45
C SER A 104 1.84 -9.78 3.18
N PRO A 105 1.77 -8.60 3.81
CA PRO A 105 2.71 -8.19 4.85
C PRO A 105 2.88 -9.27 5.92
N ARG A 106 4.03 -9.27 6.61
CA ARG A 106 4.36 -10.33 7.59
C ARG A 106 3.88 -10.04 9.00
N ASP A 107 3.46 -8.82 9.25
CA ASP A 107 3.07 -8.30 10.57
C ASP A 107 1.62 -8.60 10.95
N TYR A 108 0.87 -9.23 10.03
CA TYR A 108 -0.48 -9.74 10.32
C TYR A 108 -0.80 -11.03 9.54
N ARG A 109 -1.91 -11.67 9.90
CA ARG A 109 -2.47 -12.82 9.19
C ARG A 109 -3.98 -12.71 9.08
N VAL A 110 -4.49 -13.17 7.94
CA VAL A 110 -5.93 -13.39 7.71
C VAL A 110 -6.08 -14.81 7.21
N THR A 111 -6.85 -15.62 7.93
CA THR A 111 -7.09 -17.03 7.60
C THR A 111 -8.56 -17.35 7.61
N SER A 112 -9.01 -18.25 6.75
CA SER A 112 -10.38 -18.73 6.69
C SER A 112 -10.40 -20.24 6.77
N SER A 113 -11.39 -20.81 7.47
CA SER A 113 -11.60 -22.25 7.58
C SER A 113 -12.44 -22.84 6.44
N GLY A 114 -12.87 -22.04 5.46
CA GLY A 114 -13.74 -22.46 4.38
C GLY A 114 -13.18 -22.14 2.99
N PHE A 115 -13.61 -22.93 2.00
CA PHE A 115 -13.43 -22.62 0.57
C PHE A 115 -14.52 -21.64 0.12
N GLY A 116 -14.22 -20.81 -0.90
CA GLY A 116 -15.27 -20.06 -1.59
C GLY A 116 -15.13 -18.55 -1.52
N TRP A 117 -13.92 -18.03 -1.27
CA TRP A 117 -13.65 -16.60 -1.47
C TRP A 117 -13.49 -16.32 -2.97
N GLN A 118 -14.32 -15.45 -3.49
CA GLN A 118 -14.20 -14.87 -4.84
C GLN A 118 -13.57 -13.50 -4.72
N ARG A 119 -12.86 -13.07 -5.76
CA ARG A 119 -12.21 -11.76 -5.80
C ARG A 119 -12.53 -11.03 -7.09
N GLU A 120 -12.60 -9.73 -6.99
CA GLU A 120 -12.51 -8.81 -8.13
C GLU A 120 -11.41 -7.80 -7.82
N LEU A 121 -10.53 -7.51 -8.77
CA LEU A 121 -9.38 -6.64 -8.58
C LEU A 121 -9.50 -5.41 -9.46
N ILE A 122 -9.00 -4.28 -8.95
CA ILE A 122 -8.97 -2.99 -9.66
C ILE A 122 -8.18 -3.04 -10.98
N LEU A 123 -7.30 -4.04 -11.13
CA LEU A 123 -6.54 -4.26 -12.37
C LEU A 123 -7.43 -4.62 -13.56
N LYS A 124 -8.51 -5.32 -13.30
CA LYS A 124 -9.48 -5.79 -14.29
C LYS A 124 -10.84 -5.95 -13.59
N PRO A 125 -11.54 -4.85 -13.35
CA PRO A 125 -12.83 -4.90 -12.69
C PRO A 125 -13.85 -5.57 -13.62
N GLU A 126 -14.62 -6.50 -13.07
CA GLU A 126 -15.71 -7.17 -13.79
C GLU A 126 -16.98 -6.31 -13.75
N GLY A 127 -17.01 -5.32 -12.86
CA GLY A 127 -18.14 -4.40 -12.69
C GLY A 127 -19.36 -5.03 -12.01
N THR A 128 -19.19 -6.21 -11.43
CA THR A 128 -20.27 -6.93 -10.75
C THR A 128 -20.44 -6.45 -9.31
N ARG A 129 -19.38 -5.90 -8.72
CA ARG A 129 -19.35 -5.38 -7.34
C ARG A 129 -18.64 -4.04 -7.29
N PRO A 130 -19.03 -3.13 -6.37
CA PRO A 130 -18.30 -1.89 -6.16
C PRO A 130 -16.87 -2.20 -5.70
N MET A 131 -15.88 -1.53 -6.27
CA MET A 131 -14.47 -1.73 -5.90
C MET A 131 -14.21 -1.19 -4.50
N GLY A 132 -13.60 -2.01 -3.65
CA GLY A 132 -13.23 -1.62 -2.29
C GLY A 132 -11.94 -0.81 -2.21
N LEU A 133 -11.78 -0.12 -1.08
CA LEU A 133 -10.65 0.77 -0.83
C LEU A 133 -9.27 0.07 -0.87
N GLY A 134 -9.21 -1.24 -0.67
CA GLY A 134 -8.00 -2.05 -0.82
C GLY A 134 -7.58 -2.31 -2.28
N GLY A 135 -8.31 -1.79 -3.28
CA GLY A 135 -8.11 -2.11 -4.69
C GLY A 135 -8.60 -3.51 -5.05
N TYR A 136 -9.38 -4.12 -4.19
CA TYR A 136 -10.06 -5.38 -4.38
C TYR A 136 -11.41 -5.38 -3.67
N VAL A 137 -12.27 -6.30 -4.07
CA VAL A 137 -13.47 -6.69 -3.32
C VAL A 137 -13.48 -8.21 -3.21
N LEU A 138 -13.85 -8.70 -2.04
CA LEU A 138 -13.97 -10.13 -1.76
C LEU A 138 -15.40 -10.47 -1.43
N SER A 139 -15.90 -11.55 -2.00
CA SER A 139 -17.18 -12.12 -1.64
C SER A 139 -17.06 -13.57 -1.19
N THR A 140 -17.96 -13.98 -0.34
CA THR A 140 -18.04 -15.32 0.21
C THR A 140 -19.47 -15.64 0.65
N ARG A 141 -19.70 -16.85 1.11
CA ARG A 141 -20.99 -17.22 1.72
C ARG A 141 -21.21 -16.42 3.01
N PRO A 142 -22.44 -15.99 3.30
CA PRO A 142 -22.74 -15.23 4.51
C PRO A 142 -22.29 -15.88 5.81
N SER A 143 -22.39 -17.21 5.94
CA SER A 143 -21.97 -18.00 7.11
C SER A 143 -20.44 -18.23 7.24
N SER A 144 -19.65 -17.57 6.40
CA SER A 144 -18.20 -17.76 6.43
C SER A 144 -17.56 -17.31 7.75
N ARG A 145 -16.51 -18.04 8.12
CA ARG A 145 -15.73 -17.79 9.33
C ARG A 145 -14.27 -17.56 8.96
N PHE A 146 -13.68 -16.49 9.52
CA PHE A 146 -12.29 -16.15 9.29
C PHE A 146 -11.67 -15.47 10.51
N THR A 147 -10.34 -15.55 10.61
CA THR A 147 -9.59 -15.01 11.74
C THR A 147 -8.61 -13.96 11.24
N ILE A 148 -8.59 -12.83 11.93
CA ILE A 148 -7.68 -11.70 11.68
C ILE A 148 -6.81 -11.52 12.92
N GLY A 149 -5.49 -11.40 12.72
CA GLY A 149 -4.58 -11.19 13.83
C GLY A 149 -3.27 -10.54 13.41
N VAL A 150 -2.65 -9.81 14.34
CA VAL A 150 -1.28 -9.32 14.23
C VAL A 150 -0.31 -10.42 14.65
N THR A 151 0.88 -10.46 14.04
CA THR A 151 1.88 -11.50 14.33
C THR A 151 2.78 -11.14 15.53
N SER A 152 2.82 -9.87 15.92
CA SER A 152 3.53 -9.40 17.13
C SER A 152 2.56 -9.12 18.27
N SER A 153 2.91 -9.55 19.47
CA SER A 153 2.20 -9.17 20.70
C SER A 153 2.35 -7.70 21.06
N ASP A 154 3.30 -7.01 20.44
CA ASP A 154 3.63 -5.61 20.75
C ASP A 154 2.61 -4.62 20.16
N HIS A 155 1.79 -5.07 19.20
CA HIS A 155 0.77 -4.24 18.53
C HIS A 155 -0.66 -4.79 18.70
N PRO A 156 -1.14 -5.01 19.94
CA PRO A 156 -2.50 -5.46 20.16
C PRO A 156 -3.49 -4.35 19.78
N PHE A 157 -4.70 -4.73 19.37
CA PHE A 157 -5.76 -3.82 19.01
C PHE A 157 -6.96 -3.91 19.95
N ARG A 158 -7.66 -2.80 20.13
CA ARG A 158 -8.90 -2.70 20.90
C ARG A 158 -10.12 -2.40 20.03
N GLN A 159 -9.88 -2.01 18.78
CA GLN A 159 -10.95 -1.65 17.86
C GLN A 159 -10.61 -2.11 16.45
N MET A 160 -11.65 -2.48 15.70
CA MET A 160 -11.57 -2.83 14.29
C MET A 160 -12.65 -2.05 13.55
N HIS A 161 -12.26 -1.41 12.45
CA HIS A 161 -13.20 -0.87 11.47
C HIS A 161 -13.28 -1.86 10.30
N LEU A 162 -14.37 -2.58 10.20
CA LEU A 162 -14.62 -3.55 9.13
C LEU A 162 -15.40 -2.88 8.01
N VAL A 163 -14.89 -2.97 6.79
CA VAL A 163 -15.53 -2.37 5.60
C VAL A 163 -16.26 -3.46 4.83
N ARG A 164 -17.59 -3.34 4.72
CA ARG A 164 -18.48 -4.24 3.99
C ARG A 164 -19.47 -3.48 3.12
N THR A 165 -20.10 -4.15 2.16
CA THR A 165 -21.23 -3.54 1.46
C THR A 165 -22.44 -3.37 2.41
N ALA A 166 -23.28 -2.37 2.13
CA ALA A 166 -24.48 -2.13 2.91
C ALA A 166 -25.47 -3.32 2.87
N SER A 167 -25.45 -4.12 1.79
CA SER A 167 -26.29 -5.32 1.62
C SER A 167 -25.79 -6.52 2.45
N SER A 168 -24.52 -6.56 2.84
CA SER A 168 -23.97 -7.63 3.69
C SER A 168 -24.35 -7.41 5.15
N LEU A 169 -24.64 -8.48 5.88
CA LEU A 169 -24.92 -8.37 7.32
C LEU A 169 -23.63 -8.13 8.12
N PRO A 170 -23.75 -7.49 9.30
CA PRO A 170 -22.66 -7.38 10.26
C PRO A 170 -22.14 -8.75 10.71
N LEU A 171 -20.86 -8.85 11.04
CA LEU A 171 -20.22 -10.05 11.55
C LEU A 171 -20.25 -10.10 13.09
N THR A 172 -20.42 -11.28 13.63
CA THR A 172 -20.20 -11.55 15.05
C THR A 172 -18.72 -11.83 15.31
N ALA A 173 -18.14 -11.12 16.27
CA ALA A 173 -16.75 -11.30 16.67
C ALA A 173 -16.61 -12.24 17.86
N PHE A 174 -15.54 -13.04 17.87
CA PHE A 174 -15.10 -13.80 19.02
C PHE A 174 -13.62 -13.50 19.30
N PRO A 175 -13.28 -12.98 20.49
CA PRO A 175 -14.15 -12.61 21.61
C PRO A 175 -15.22 -11.55 21.24
N LEU A 176 -16.34 -11.58 21.98
CA LEU A 176 -17.47 -10.71 21.68
C LEU A 176 -17.07 -9.23 21.75
N ALA A 177 -17.46 -8.48 20.72
CA ALA A 177 -17.24 -7.05 20.61
C ALA A 177 -18.56 -6.26 20.80
N GLU A 178 -18.45 -5.01 21.25
CA GLU A 178 -19.49 -4.02 21.03
C GLU A 178 -19.46 -3.61 19.56
N LEU A 179 -20.59 -3.69 18.89
CA LEU A 179 -20.75 -3.37 17.48
C LEU A 179 -21.50 -2.05 17.30
N ARG A 180 -20.97 -1.18 16.45
CA ARG A 180 -21.64 0.02 15.94
C ARG A 180 -21.48 0.08 14.42
N THR A 181 -22.59 0.04 13.71
CA THR A 181 -22.63 0.07 12.25
C THR A 181 -22.88 1.48 11.72
N GLY A 182 -22.26 1.81 10.60
CA GLY A 182 -22.59 2.99 9.80
C GLY A 182 -22.05 4.32 10.32
N ARG A 183 -21.02 4.31 11.18
CA ARG A 183 -20.35 5.55 11.59
C ARG A 183 -19.77 6.31 10.40
N PHE A 184 -19.20 5.57 9.44
CA PHE A 184 -18.68 6.08 8.16
C PHE A 184 -19.31 5.28 7.04
N SER A 185 -19.64 5.94 5.93
CA SER A 185 -20.14 5.28 4.73
C SER A 185 -19.73 6.08 3.51
N THR A 186 -19.48 5.40 2.39
CA THR A 186 -19.29 6.02 1.09
C THR A 186 -19.73 5.04 0.01
N GLY A 187 -20.49 5.54 -0.97
CA GLY A 187 -21.06 4.72 -2.04
C GLY A 187 -21.82 3.51 -1.50
N ALA A 188 -21.43 2.32 -1.92
CA ALA A 188 -22.05 1.05 -1.54
C ALA A 188 -21.49 0.45 -0.23
N TYR A 189 -20.50 1.09 0.42
CA TYR A 189 -19.83 0.57 1.60
C TYR A 189 -20.27 1.25 2.89
N VAL A 190 -20.28 0.46 3.96
CA VAL A 190 -20.47 0.90 5.34
C VAL A 190 -19.33 0.37 6.19
N VAL A 191 -19.05 1.04 7.30
CA VAL A 191 -18.01 0.64 8.26
C VAL A 191 -18.67 0.17 9.55
N ASP A 192 -18.40 -1.07 9.91
CA ASP A 192 -18.73 -1.60 11.24
C ASP A 192 -17.56 -1.34 12.19
N THR A 193 -17.82 -0.67 13.30
CA THR A 193 -16.86 -0.47 14.38
C THR A 193 -17.09 -1.56 15.44
N LEU A 194 -16.13 -2.46 15.55
CA LEU A 194 -16.06 -3.50 16.57
C LEU A 194 -15.11 -3.04 17.68
N SER A 195 -15.56 -3.01 18.93
CA SER A 195 -14.77 -2.51 20.07
C SER A 195 -14.71 -3.52 21.20
N TRP A 196 -13.55 -3.64 21.85
CA TRP A 196 -13.30 -4.54 22.96
C TRP A 196 -12.80 -3.78 24.19
N ARG A 197 -13.20 -4.25 25.39
CA ARG A 197 -12.70 -3.70 26.66
C ARG A 197 -11.21 -3.98 26.87
N SER A 198 -10.74 -5.15 26.45
CA SER A 198 -9.34 -5.56 26.53
C SER A 198 -8.69 -5.60 25.14
N PRO A 199 -7.38 -5.38 25.04
CA PRO A 199 -6.69 -5.52 23.76
C PRO A 199 -6.54 -7.00 23.37
N TYR A 200 -6.61 -7.28 22.06
CA TYR A 200 -6.40 -8.59 21.47
C TYR A 200 -5.34 -8.54 20.38
N THR A 201 -4.68 -9.66 20.16
CA THR A 201 -3.77 -9.86 19.02
C THR A 201 -4.43 -10.63 17.88
N SER A 202 -5.58 -11.27 18.15
CA SER A 202 -6.34 -12.04 17.16
C SER A 202 -7.80 -12.12 17.54
N VAL A 203 -8.67 -12.04 16.54
CA VAL A 203 -10.13 -12.20 16.68
C VAL A 203 -10.66 -13.05 15.53
N THR A 204 -11.70 -13.82 15.80
CA THR A 204 -12.44 -14.57 14.77
C THR A 204 -13.74 -13.85 14.46
N LEU A 205 -14.06 -13.69 13.21
CA LEU A 205 -15.29 -13.13 12.70
C LEU A 205 -16.12 -14.24 12.06
N THR A 206 -17.42 -14.24 12.35
CA THR A 206 -18.35 -15.23 11.82
C THR A 206 -19.60 -14.52 11.30
N GLY A 207 -20.02 -14.85 10.11
CA GLY A 207 -21.27 -14.39 9.54
C GLY A 207 -22.48 -15.13 10.11
N ALA A 208 -23.66 -14.63 9.84
CA ALA A 208 -24.91 -15.28 10.25
C ALA A 208 -25.15 -16.56 9.45
N GLU A 209 -25.60 -17.62 10.12
CA GLU A 209 -25.93 -18.89 9.46
C GLU A 209 -27.25 -18.79 8.69
N GLU A 210 -28.19 -18.00 9.18
CA GLU A 210 -29.47 -17.73 8.52
C GLU A 210 -29.39 -16.37 7.80
N ASN A 211 -29.10 -16.41 6.53
CA ASN A 211 -29.12 -15.22 5.68
C ASN A 211 -29.65 -15.61 4.29
N ASP A 212 -30.73 -14.93 3.87
CA ASP A 212 -31.31 -15.09 2.54
C ASP A 212 -30.41 -14.48 1.42
N ALA A 213 -29.32 -13.81 1.77
CA ALA A 213 -28.42 -13.25 0.81
C ALA A 213 -27.51 -14.34 0.20
N ASP A 214 -27.35 -14.31 -1.11
CA ASP A 214 -26.50 -15.26 -1.83
C ASP A 214 -25.01 -15.11 -1.48
N GLU A 215 -24.59 -13.92 -1.14
CA GLU A 215 -23.19 -13.61 -0.80
C GLU A 215 -23.05 -12.48 0.24
N ALA A 216 -21.90 -12.49 0.94
CA ALA A 216 -21.43 -11.40 1.77
C ALA A 216 -20.16 -10.79 1.15
N VAL A 217 -20.07 -9.45 1.10
CA VAL A 217 -19.05 -8.71 0.36
C VAL A 217 -18.27 -7.80 1.31
N TYR A 218 -16.94 -7.92 1.28
CA TYR A 218 -16.03 -7.22 2.17
C TYR A 218 -14.89 -6.56 1.39
N ALA A 219 -14.42 -5.42 1.89
CA ALA A 219 -13.26 -4.72 1.32
C ALA A 219 -11.98 -4.86 2.18
N GLY A 220 -12.09 -5.22 3.45
CA GLY A 220 -10.97 -5.36 4.39
C GLY A 220 -11.29 -4.70 5.73
N CYS A 221 -10.27 -4.43 6.54
CA CYS A 221 -10.47 -3.77 7.83
C CYS A 221 -9.26 -2.93 8.26
N VAL A 222 -9.48 -2.08 9.28
CA VAL A 222 -8.44 -1.30 9.97
C VAL A 222 -8.36 -1.76 11.42
N LEU A 223 -7.16 -2.01 11.94
CA LEU A 223 -6.93 -2.32 13.34
C LEU A 223 -6.37 -1.10 14.09
N LEU A 224 -7.02 -0.73 15.20
CA LEU A 224 -6.69 0.41 16.03
C LEU A 224 -6.33 -0.03 17.45
N SER A 225 -5.31 0.62 18.04
CA SER A 225 -4.88 0.35 19.42
C SER A 225 -5.85 0.90 20.46
N GLY A 226 -6.68 1.87 20.08
CA GLY A 226 -7.51 2.65 21.01
C GLY A 226 -6.74 3.78 21.69
N LYS A 227 -5.53 4.10 21.23
CA LYS A 227 -4.70 5.21 21.70
C LYS A 227 -4.54 6.25 20.58
N GLY A 228 -4.24 7.49 20.95
CA GLY A 228 -3.83 8.51 20.00
C GLY A 228 -2.43 8.25 19.43
N GLY A 229 -2.13 8.90 18.31
CA GLY A 229 -0.84 8.76 17.63
C GLY A 229 -0.97 8.67 16.12
N VAL A 230 -0.08 7.92 15.49
CA VAL A 230 -0.04 7.75 14.03
C VAL A 230 -0.60 6.40 13.61
N LEU A 231 -1.46 6.43 12.60
CA LEU A 231 -2.02 5.27 11.94
C LEU A 231 -1.53 5.24 10.48
N VAL A 232 -0.70 4.27 10.14
CA VAL A 232 -0.14 4.15 8.79
C VAL A 232 -0.77 2.96 8.07
N HIS A 233 -1.43 3.26 6.96
CA HIS A 233 -2.09 2.28 6.09
C HIS A 233 -1.22 1.96 4.88
N ASP A 234 -1.01 0.69 4.60
CA ASP A 234 -0.37 0.19 3.39
C ASP A 234 -1.42 -0.46 2.48
N ILE A 235 -1.72 0.19 1.37
CA ILE A 235 -2.66 -0.29 0.37
C ILE A 235 -1.89 -0.49 -0.93
N GLY A 236 -1.81 -1.73 -1.39
CA GLY A 236 -1.10 -2.04 -2.63
C GLY A 236 -1.71 -3.25 -3.34
N ILE A 237 -1.66 -3.23 -4.67
CA ILE A 237 -2.07 -4.34 -5.52
C ILE A 237 -0.95 -4.68 -6.47
N ASN A 238 -0.52 -5.93 -6.47
CA ASN A 238 0.49 -6.43 -7.41
C ASN A 238 0.08 -6.12 -8.86
N GLY A 239 0.92 -5.38 -9.58
CA GLY A 239 0.64 -5.01 -10.96
C GLY A 239 -0.14 -3.70 -11.13
N ALA A 240 -0.54 -3.02 -10.06
CA ALA A 240 -1.27 -1.76 -10.16
C ALA A 240 -0.41 -0.63 -10.74
N ALA A 241 -1.06 0.23 -11.52
CA ALA A 241 -0.55 1.44 -12.14
C ALA A 241 -1.48 2.60 -11.81
N TYR A 242 -1.07 3.85 -12.04
CA TYR A 242 -1.88 5.03 -11.74
C TYR A 242 -3.28 4.96 -12.37
N ARG A 243 -3.39 4.53 -13.63
CA ARG A 243 -4.68 4.41 -14.34
C ARG A 243 -5.71 3.53 -13.62
N HIS A 244 -5.27 2.56 -12.83
CA HIS A 244 -6.19 1.68 -12.11
C HIS A 244 -6.82 2.35 -10.89
N TYR A 245 -6.09 3.27 -10.24
CA TYR A 245 -6.55 3.98 -9.06
C TYR A 245 -7.15 5.37 -9.36
N ALA A 246 -6.89 5.92 -10.55
CA ALA A 246 -7.39 7.23 -10.98
C ALA A 246 -8.88 7.18 -11.37
N LEU A 247 -9.71 6.71 -10.44
CA LEU A 247 -11.15 6.54 -10.56
C LEU A 247 -11.83 7.27 -9.41
N ALA A 248 -12.86 8.09 -9.70
CA ALA A 248 -13.55 8.88 -8.69
C ALA A 248 -14.10 8.02 -7.55
N ASP A 249 -14.81 6.94 -7.89
CA ASP A 249 -15.40 6.01 -6.91
C ASP A 249 -14.32 5.37 -6.01
N TYR A 250 -13.12 5.13 -6.53
CA TYR A 250 -12.01 4.60 -5.74
C TYR A 250 -11.43 5.65 -4.79
N VAL A 251 -11.17 6.86 -5.28
CA VAL A 251 -10.63 7.96 -4.45
C VAL A 251 -11.61 8.33 -3.34
N GLU A 252 -12.92 8.26 -3.62
CA GLU A 252 -13.95 8.45 -2.60
C GLU A 252 -13.84 7.42 -1.46
N GLN A 253 -13.50 6.15 -1.76
CA GLN A 253 -13.29 5.12 -0.74
C GLN A 253 -12.12 5.46 0.21
N LEU A 254 -11.09 6.17 -0.25
CA LEU A 254 -9.99 6.58 0.60
C LEU A 254 -10.42 7.54 1.71
N SER A 255 -11.54 8.24 1.55
CA SER A 255 -12.11 9.12 2.59
C SER A 255 -12.47 8.36 3.86
N LEU A 256 -12.76 7.05 3.78
CA LEU A 256 -13.02 6.18 4.94
C LEU A 256 -11.82 6.08 5.91
N LEU A 257 -10.63 6.40 5.44
CA LEU A 257 -9.40 6.43 6.24
C LEU A 257 -9.05 7.82 6.76
N GLU A 258 -9.79 8.87 6.37
CA GLU A 258 -9.57 10.26 6.77
C GLU A 258 -8.08 10.69 6.66
N PRO A 259 -7.41 10.52 5.50
CA PRO A 259 -5.96 10.70 5.41
C PRO A 259 -5.55 12.17 5.55
N GLN A 260 -4.65 12.49 6.49
CA GLN A 260 -3.94 13.76 6.52
C GLN A 260 -2.78 13.78 5.52
N LEU A 261 -2.23 12.60 5.20
CA LEU A 261 -1.19 12.44 4.18
C LEU A 261 -1.51 11.22 3.30
N LEU A 262 -1.50 11.41 1.99
CA LEU A 262 -1.56 10.36 0.99
C LEU A 262 -0.20 10.29 0.27
N ILE A 263 0.48 9.15 0.41
CA ILE A 263 1.74 8.85 -0.28
C ILE A 263 1.41 7.98 -1.49
N LEU A 264 1.62 8.50 -2.68
CA LEU A 264 1.41 7.77 -3.95
C LEU A 264 2.75 7.15 -4.38
N SER A 265 2.87 5.83 -4.21
CA SER A 265 4.10 5.06 -4.44
C SER A 265 3.89 4.08 -5.60
N MET A 266 3.86 4.60 -6.81
CA MET A 266 3.59 3.87 -8.06
C MET A 266 4.52 4.31 -9.18
N GLY A 267 4.31 3.79 -10.38
CA GLY A 267 5.10 4.11 -11.57
C GLY A 267 5.84 2.90 -12.15
N THR A 268 6.14 1.88 -11.32
CA THR A 268 6.84 0.69 -11.78
C THR A 268 6.07 -0.04 -12.88
N ASN A 269 4.78 -0.29 -12.68
CA ASN A 269 3.96 -1.00 -13.67
C ASN A 269 3.56 -0.07 -14.83
N ASP A 270 3.46 1.22 -14.60
CA ASP A 270 3.23 2.21 -15.65
C ASP A 270 4.37 2.18 -16.68
N CYS A 271 5.61 2.15 -16.22
CA CYS A 271 6.80 2.15 -17.09
C CYS A 271 7.25 0.75 -17.57
N TYR A 272 6.63 -0.34 -17.07
CA TYR A 272 7.04 -1.72 -17.39
C TYR A 272 6.39 -2.24 -18.67
N SER A 273 6.57 -1.50 -19.78
CA SER A 273 6.09 -1.86 -21.10
C SER A 273 7.11 -1.49 -22.17
N THR A 274 7.27 -2.34 -23.17
CA THR A 274 8.06 -2.03 -24.37
C THR A 274 7.37 -1.02 -25.29
N HIS A 275 6.07 -0.81 -25.09
CA HIS A 275 5.23 0.16 -25.83
C HIS A 275 4.84 1.35 -24.95
N PHE A 276 5.65 1.64 -23.92
CA PHE A 276 5.41 2.73 -22.99
C PHE A 276 5.31 4.09 -23.69
N GLN A 277 4.25 4.83 -23.39
CA GLN A 277 4.07 6.22 -23.80
C GLN A 277 4.02 7.10 -22.55
N ILE A 278 4.88 8.10 -22.49
CA ILE A 278 4.94 9.00 -21.32
C ILE A 278 3.63 9.81 -21.18
N ALA A 279 2.94 10.11 -22.28
CA ALA A 279 1.68 10.83 -22.27
C ALA A 279 0.60 10.06 -21.50
N ASP A 280 0.43 8.76 -21.75
CA ASP A 280 -0.57 7.93 -21.08
C ASP A 280 -0.34 7.87 -19.57
N PHE A 281 0.94 7.81 -19.16
CA PHE A 281 1.32 7.90 -17.75
C PHE A 281 0.98 9.25 -17.16
N THR A 282 1.35 10.32 -17.87
CA THR A 282 1.10 11.70 -17.45
C THR A 282 -0.40 11.95 -17.22
N ASP A 283 -1.23 11.55 -18.17
CA ASP A 283 -2.69 11.71 -18.09
C ASP A 283 -3.26 10.96 -16.88
N SER A 284 -2.78 9.74 -16.61
CA SER A 284 -3.21 8.94 -15.47
C SER A 284 -2.80 9.57 -14.12
N LEU A 285 -1.58 10.12 -14.04
CA LEU A 285 -1.09 10.84 -12.86
C LEU A 285 -1.88 12.13 -12.64
N GLU A 286 -2.10 12.93 -13.67
CA GLU A 286 -2.88 14.17 -13.59
C GLU A 286 -4.30 13.90 -13.12
N GLN A 287 -4.96 12.89 -13.69
CA GLN A 287 -6.31 12.50 -13.28
C GLN A 287 -6.34 12.10 -11.80
N MET A 288 -5.37 11.31 -11.34
CA MET A 288 -5.28 10.93 -9.92
C MET A 288 -5.10 12.15 -9.02
N LEU A 289 -4.21 13.09 -9.38
CA LEU A 289 -3.97 14.30 -8.61
C LEU A 289 -5.20 15.22 -8.58
N MET A 290 -5.91 15.35 -9.68
CA MET A 290 -7.15 16.12 -9.78
C MET A 290 -8.23 15.54 -8.85
N LEU A 291 -8.47 14.22 -8.93
CA LEU A 291 -9.47 13.54 -8.11
C LEU A 291 -9.14 13.64 -6.61
N VAL A 292 -7.86 13.46 -6.23
CA VAL A 292 -7.46 13.60 -4.83
C VAL A 292 -7.67 15.02 -4.32
N LYS A 293 -7.34 16.04 -5.11
CA LYS A 293 -7.55 17.44 -4.72
C LYS A 293 -9.02 17.82 -4.60
N GLU A 294 -9.87 17.24 -5.44
CA GLU A 294 -11.32 17.48 -5.44
C GLU A 294 -12.01 16.75 -4.27
N ILE A 295 -11.74 15.46 -4.11
CA ILE A 295 -12.46 14.60 -3.16
C ILE A 295 -11.85 14.69 -1.75
N LEU A 296 -10.53 14.85 -1.65
CA LEU A 296 -9.77 14.89 -0.39
C LEU A 296 -9.00 16.22 -0.23
N PRO A 297 -9.66 17.39 -0.26
CA PRO A 297 -8.99 18.70 -0.39
C PRO A 297 -8.08 19.09 0.78
N LYS A 298 -8.25 18.43 1.93
CA LYS A 298 -7.41 18.67 3.13
C LYS A 298 -6.18 17.75 3.19
N THR A 299 -6.15 16.70 2.38
CA THR A 299 -5.10 15.69 2.37
C THR A 299 -3.83 16.23 1.71
N LYS A 300 -2.70 16.16 2.39
CA LYS A 300 -1.38 16.42 1.78
C LYS A 300 -1.00 15.25 0.88
N ILE A 301 -0.36 15.54 -0.24
CA ILE A 301 0.11 14.54 -1.20
C ILE A 301 1.63 14.49 -1.17
N LEU A 302 2.17 13.27 -1.13
CA LEU A 302 3.59 12.99 -1.36
C LEU A 302 3.70 11.97 -2.50
N LEU A 303 4.34 12.33 -3.59
CA LEU A 303 4.67 11.39 -4.66
C LEU A 303 6.00 10.69 -4.36
N THR A 304 6.13 9.41 -4.72
CA THR A 304 7.43 8.75 -4.77
C THR A 304 7.67 8.22 -6.19
N THR A 305 8.89 8.39 -6.70
CA THR A 305 9.23 7.84 -8.00
C THR A 305 9.41 6.32 -7.93
N PRO A 306 9.22 5.58 -9.05
CA PRO A 306 9.51 4.15 -9.07
C PRO A 306 11.00 3.89 -8.86
N PRO A 307 11.39 2.72 -8.30
CA PRO A 307 12.79 2.33 -8.24
C PRO A 307 13.34 2.02 -9.64
N PRO A 308 14.67 2.11 -9.85
CA PRO A 308 15.29 1.60 -11.07
C PRO A 308 15.03 0.09 -11.19
N SER A 309 14.79 -0.38 -12.42
CA SER A 309 14.40 -1.77 -12.68
C SER A 309 14.91 -2.28 -14.01
N PHE A 310 14.76 -3.57 -14.28
CA PHE A 310 15.13 -4.19 -15.54
C PHE A 310 13.94 -4.89 -16.19
N PHE A 311 13.82 -4.77 -17.50
CA PHE A 311 13.02 -5.70 -18.27
C PHE A 311 13.66 -7.07 -18.26
N ARG A 312 12.86 -8.10 -17.99
CA ARG A 312 13.26 -9.49 -18.00
C ARG A 312 12.67 -10.20 -19.21
N GLN A 313 13.53 -10.81 -20.02
CA GLN A 313 13.13 -11.58 -21.18
C GLN A 313 13.63 -13.03 -21.04
N ALA A 314 12.72 -13.97 -21.13
CA ALA A 314 13.03 -15.39 -21.16
C ALA A 314 13.21 -15.85 -22.60
N SER A 315 14.36 -16.43 -22.91
CA SER A 315 14.63 -17.13 -24.19
C SER A 315 14.76 -18.63 -23.92
N THR A 316 13.98 -19.43 -24.62
CA THR A 316 14.02 -20.88 -24.47
C THR A 316 14.62 -21.51 -25.74
N HIS A 317 15.66 -22.29 -25.55
CA HIS A 317 16.28 -23.07 -26.62
C HIS A 317 16.49 -24.51 -26.18
N TYR A 318 16.69 -25.39 -27.16
CA TYR A 318 16.99 -26.80 -26.90
C TYR A 318 18.44 -27.06 -27.08
N VAL A 319 19.11 -27.58 -26.06
CA VAL A 319 20.51 -28.03 -26.14
C VAL A 319 20.49 -29.54 -26.27
N VAL A 320 21.26 -30.03 -27.25
CA VAL A 320 21.43 -31.47 -27.48
C VAL A 320 22.57 -31.96 -26.58
N THR A 321 22.24 -32.90 -25.69
CA THR A 321 23.17 -33.45 -24.69
C THR A 321 23.34 -34.95 -24.88
N GLY A 322 24.50 -35.50 -24.42
CA GLY A 322 24.80 -36.92 -24.42
C GLY A 322 25.78 -37.34 -25.52
N ARG A 323 26.55 -38.42 -25.22
CA ARG A 323 27.63 -38.96 -26.10
C ARG A 323 27.19 -39.31 -27.54
N ARG A 324 25.89 -39.51 -27.75
CA ARG A 324 25.28 -39.80 -29.06
C ARG A 324 24.24 -38.75 -29.48
N ARG A 325 24.25 -37.52 -28.91
CA ARG A 325 23.31 -36.43 -29.20
C ARG A 325 21.81 -36.82 -29.20
N LYS A 326 21.43 -37.78 -28.37
CA LYS A 326 20.09 -38.34 -28.35
C LYS A 326 19.08 -37.64 -27.43
N HIS A 327 19.56 -36.75 -26.52
CA HIS A 327 18.70 -36.06 -25.57
C HIS A 327 18.62 -34.57 -25.86
N ARG A 328 17.41 -34.05 -26.03
CA ARG A 328 17.12 -32.62 -26.12
C ARG A 328 16.76 -32.12 -24.72
N LYS A 329 17.57 -31.25 -24.16
CA LYS A 329 17.27 -30.57 -22.89
C LYS A 329 16.77 -29.16 -23.19
N LYS A 330 15.59 -28.80 -22.66
CA LYS A 330 15.07 -27.45 -22.72
C LYS A 330 15.88 -26.58 -21.74
N VAL A 331 16.52 -25.53 -22.25
CA VAL A 331 17.26 -24.55 -21.44
C VAL A 331 16.61 -23.20 -21.61
N THR A 332 16.24 -22.58 -20.49
CA THR A 332 15.71 -21.21 -20.48
C THR A 332 16.79 -20.27 -19.96
N THR A 333 17.19 -19.33 -20.78
CA THR A 333 18.13 -18.26 -20.45
C THR A 333 17.35 -16.98 -20.19
N MET A 334 17.65 -16.32 -19.07
CA MET A 334 17.10 -15.01 -18.75
C MET A 334 18.08 -13.92 -19.17
N THR A 335 17.59 -12.97 -19.94
CA THR A 335 18.31 -11.74 -20.27
C THR A 335 17.64 -10.56 -19.59
N TYR A 336 18.42 -9.56 -19.22
CA TYR A 336 17.99 -8.37 -18.53
C TYR A 336 18.45 -7.12 -19.28
N ARG A 337 17.53 -6.21 -19.54
CA ARG A 337 17.81 -4.90 -20.15
C ARG A 337 17.30 -3.83 -19.19
N PHE A 338 18.11 -2.82 -18.90
CA PHE A 338 17.69 -1.71 -18.04
C PHE A 338 16.40 -1.07 -18.56
N ASN A 339 15.52 -0.74 -17.65
CA ASN A 339 14.25 -0.08 -17.97
C ASN A 339 14.44 1.45 -17.94
N GLU A 340 14.77 2.01 -19.09
CA GLU A 340 14.95 3.47 -19.25
C GLU A 340 13.67 4.27 -19.02
N ASN A 341 12.48 3.63 -19.16
CA ASN A 341 11.22 4.30 -18.92
C ASN A 341 11.06 4.70 -17.44
N ALA A 342 11.71 3.96 -16.50
CA ALA A 342 11.67 4.30 -15.09
C ALA A 342 12.30 5.68 -14.81
N ALA A 343 13.39 6.04 -15.49
CA ALA A 343 13.98 7.38 -15.41
C ALA A 343 13.01 8.45 -15.92
N ARG A 344 12.40 8.22 -17.08
CA ARG A 344 11.43 9.16 -17.68
C ARG A 344 10.19 9.39 -16.79
N VAL A 345 9.67 8.32 -16.18
CA VAL A 345 8.57 8.41 -15.21
C VAL A 345 9.00 9.16 -13.96
N SER A 346 10.23 8.94 -13.48
CA SER A 346 10.76 9.64 -12.31
C SER A 346 10.88 11.15 -12.55
N GLU A 347 11.45 11.54 -13.68
CA GLU A 347 11.55 12.95 -14.09
C GLU A 347 10.16 13.59 -14.20
N GLU A 348 9.19 12.89 -14.79
CA GLU A 348 7.82 13.39 -14.93
C GLU A 348 7.11 13.55 -13.58
N ILE A 349 7.25 12.60 -12.65
CA ILE A 349 6.71 12.70 -11.29
C ILE A 349 7.28 13.93 -10.58
N MET A 350 8.60 14.14 -10.61
CA MET A 350 9.25 15.29 -9.96
C MET A 350 8.76 16.61 -10.58
N ARG A 351 8.69 16.66 -11.91
CA ARG A 351 8.19 17.84 -12.65
C ARG A 351 6.73 18.16 -12.29
N ARG A 352 5.85 17.14 -12.21
CA ARG A 352 4.44 17.34 -11.83
C ARG A 352 4.28 17.76 -10.38
N ALA A 353 5.08 17.19 -9.48
CA ALA A 353 5.09 17.62 -8.09
C ALA A 353 5.39 19.12 -7.96
N GLU A 354 6.40 19.60 -8.69
CA GLU A 354 6.78 21.00 -8.72
C GLU A 354 5.68 21.90 -9.30
N GLN A 355 5.09 21.51 -10.44
CA GLN A 355 3.98 22.23 -11.08
C GLN A 355 2.74 22.32 -10.20
N HIS A 356 2.40 21.26 -9.48
CA HIS A 356 1.24 21.23 -8.59
C HIS A 356 1.50 21.77 -7.18
N GLY A 357 2.75 22.15 -6.86
CA GLY A 357 3.14 22.62 -5.53
C GLY A 357 2.91 21.56 -4.44
N ILE A 358 3.18 20.29 -4.74
CA ILE A 358 3.08 19.14 -3.81
C ILE A 358 4.44 18.51 -3.60
N ALA A 359 4.58 17.70 -2.54
CA ALA A 359 5.85 17.08 -2.22
C ALA A 359 6.14 15.85 -3.10
N ALA A 360 7.43 15.60 -3.35
CA ALA A 360 7.91 14.38 -4.02
C ALA A 360 9.25 13.90 -3.47
N PHE A 361 9.45 12.58 -3.50
CA PHE A 361 10.69 11.91 -3.18
C PHE A 361 11.17 11.11 -4.40
N ASP A 362 12.37 11.46 -4.90
CA ASP A 362 13.00 10.77 -6.02
C ASP A 362 13.74 9.52 -5.54
N LEU A 363 12.98 8.43 -5.38
CA LEU A 363 13.53 7.13 -5.02
C LEU A 363 14.47 6.57 -6.09
N PHE A 364 14.20 6.84 -7.38
CA PHE A 364 15.05 6.43 -8.48
C PHE A 364 16.48 6.95 -8.32
N SER A 365 16.62 8.25 -8.12
CA SER A 365 17.93 8.90 -7.92
C SER A 365 18.55 8.54 -6.56
N ALA A 366 17.73 8.39 -5.51
CA ALA A 366 18.20 7.96 -4.18
C ALA A 366 18.80 6.55 -4.19
N MET A 367 18.35 5.67 -5.10
CA MET A 367 18.94 4.35 -5.34
C MET A 367 20.15 4.38 -6.27
N GLY A 368 20.55 5.57 -6.76
CA GLY A 368 21.67 5.77 -7.69
C GLY A 368 21.30 5.57 -9.16
N GLY A 369 20.03 5.50 -9.50
CA GLY A 369 19.54 5.37 -10.88
C GLY A 369 20.11 4.14 -11.61
N GLN A 370 20.36 4.30 -12.91
CA GLN A 370 20.90 3.23 -13.75
C GLN A 370 22.27 2.71 -13.26
N SER A 371 23.13 3.58 -12.76
CA SER A 371 24.46 3.20 -12.29
C SER A 371 24.40 2.49 -10.93
N GLY A 372 23.53 2.93 -10.04
CA GLY A 372 23.43 2.41 -8.67
C GLY A 372 22.76 1.05 -8.55
N ILE A 373 21.79 0.73 -9.43
CA ILE A 373 21.03 -0.53 -9.35
C ILE A 373 21.91 -1.78 -9.38
N ASN A 374 23.05 -1.74 -10.06
CA ASN A 374 23.98 -2.86 -10.13
C ASN A 374 24.61 -3.17 -8.75
N SER A 375 24.88 -2.16 -7.92
CA SER A 375 25.35 -2.39 -6.55
C SER A 375 24.27 -3.03 -5.67
N TRP A 376 23.01 -2.62 -5.84
CA TRP A 376 21.87 -3.24 -5.15
C TRP A 376 21.70 -4.72 -5.51
N ILE A 377 21.94 -5.07 -6.78
CA ILE A 377 21.92 -6.46 -7.25
C ILE A 377 23.10 -7.24 -6.66
N ALA A 378 24.33 -6.68 -6.72
CA ALA A 378 25.53 -7.31 -6.18
C ALA A 378 25.45 -7.54 -4.66
N ASP A 379 24.87 -6.61 -3.93
CA ASP A 379 24.62 -6.71 -2.49
C ASP A 379 23.45 -7.65 -2.12
N GLY A 380 22.79 -8.27 -3.12
CA GLY A 380 21.64 -9.15 -2.92
C GLY A 380 20.39 -8.43 -2.45
N LEU A 381 20.26 -7.13 -2.70
CA LEU A 381 19.17 -6.28 -2.28
C LEU A 381 17.97 -6.30 -3.23
N MET A 382 18.18 -6.78 -4.45
CA MET A 382 17.13 -6.98 -5.45
C MET A 382 16.77 -8.45 -5.57
N ALA A 383 15.50 -8.74 -5.80
CA ALA A 383 15.03 -10.07 -6.14
C ALA A 383 15.56 -10.52 -7.52
N GLY A 384 15.45 -11.82 -7.81
CA GLY A 384 15.95 -12.37 -9.07
C GLY A 384 15.29 -11.84 -10.34
N ASP A 385 14.14 -11.19 -10.22
CA ASP A 385 13.47 -10.50 -11.34
C ASP A 385 14.05 -9.11 -11.61
N ARG A 386 14.85 -8.57 -10.70
CA ARG A 386 15.47 -7.22 -10.77
C ARG A 386 14.45 -6.08 -10.90
N VAL A 387 13.25 -6.28 -10.35
CA VAL A 387 12.19 -5.29 -10.22
C VAL A 387 11.88 -5.08 -8.74
N HIS A 388 11.70 -6.20 -8.02
CA HIS A 388 11.35 -6.16 -6.60
C HIS A 388 12.59 -6.22 -5.70
N TYR A 389 12.43 -5.75 -4.47
CA TYR A 389 13.46 -5.91 -3.43
C TYR A 389 13.53 -7.37 -2.97
N SER A 390 14.73 -7.82 -2.55
CA SER A 390 14.88 -9.13 -1.91
C SER A 390 14.24 -9.13 -0.52
N ARG A 391 13.81 -10.29 -0.07
CA ARG A 391 13.18 -10.51 1.25
C ARG A 391 14.18 -10.60 2.39
#